data_c218da75c52509ce9930552646281b4f
#
_entry.id   c218da75c52509ce9930552646281b4f
#
_cell.length_a   1.000
_cell.length_b   1.000
_cell.length_c   1.000
_cell.angle_alpha   90.00
_cell.angle_beta   90.00
_cell.angle_gamma   90.00
#
_symmetry.space_group_name_H-M   'P 1'
#
loop_
_entity.id
_entity.type
_entity.pdbx_description
1 polymer ?
#
loop_
_entity_poly.entity_id
_entity_poly.type
_entity_poly.pdbx_seq_one_letter_code
_entity_poly.pdbx_strand_id
1 'polypeptide(L)'
;MILFTADWHIKLGQKNVPVEWATKRYNEFFDQVHQQSESCDMHIIGGDLFDRIPTMEELSLYFSFIRKVKKPTLVYDGNHEATRKNRTFFSQLKQASRDINPLVNVVDISYVDEDLGFGVLPYADLHRKDSIEHFDTKQPLFTHVRGEIPPHVKPEVDLDRFADFPVVFAGDLHAHSNTQRNIVYPGSPMTTSFHRQEVETGYLLINPKDWSWDWWPFTLPQLLRKTVTNPADMIPTNYHHTIYEIEGDIQELASVENTEL
;
A
#
# COMPACT_ATOMS: atom_id res chain seq x y z
N MET A 1 9.32 -17.91 -4.53
CA MET A 1 8.26 -17.14 -3.80
C MET A 1 8.19 -15.73 -4.32
N ILE A 2 7.01 -15.16 -4.41
CA ILE A 2 6.79 -13.74 -4.74
C ILE A 2 6.35 -13.02 -3.46
N LEU A 3 7.04 -11.94 -3.11
CA LEU A 3 6.57 -11.00 -2.09
C LEU A 3 5.58 -10.04 -2.75
N PHE A 4 4.36 -9.93 -2.22
CA PHE A 4 3.38 -8.97 -2.71
C PHE A 4 2.97 -7.98 -1.63
N THR A 5 3.18 -6.71 -1.87
CA THR A 5 2.75 -5.58 -1.03
C THR A 5 1.98 -4.57 -1.88
N ALA A 6 1.08 -3.81 -1.29
CA ALA A 6 0.33 -2.74 -1.95
C ALA A 6 0.03 -1.60 -0.97
N ASP A 7 -0.48 -0.49 -1.44
CA ASP A 7 -1.01 0.59 -0.60
C ASP A 7 0.00 1.16 0.41
N TRP A 8 1.21 1.48 -0.07
CA TRP A 8 2.28 2.04 0.76
C TRP A 8 1.99 3.47 1.20
N HIS A 9 1.31 4.23 0.35
CA HIS A 9 0.93 5.61 0.58
C HIS A 9 2.07 6.46 1.15
N ILE A 10 3.22 6.47 0.48
CA ILE A 10 4.35 7.30 0.90
C ILE A 10 3.89 8.75 1.00
N LYS A 11 3.91 9.28 2.25
CA LYS A 11 3.41 10.58 2.61
C LYS A 11 4.12 11.11 3.84
N LEU A 12 4.84 12.20 3.69
CA LEU A 12 5.54 12.86 4.82
C LEU A 12 4.76 14.02 5.42
N GLY A 13 3.86 14.64 4.65
CA GLY A 13 3.08 15.82 5.07
C GLY A 13 1.70 15.50 5.65
N GLN A 14 1.55 14.42 6.43
CA GLN A 14 0.27 14.10 7.06
C GLN A 14 0.02 15.02 8.27
N LYS A 15 -1.20 15.55 8.38
CA LYS A 15 -1.60 16.42 9.50
C LYS A 15 -1.41 15.67 10.83
N ASN A 16 -0.83 16.36 11.81
CA ASN A 16 -0.54 15.85 13.15
C ASN A 16 0.45 14.68 13.17
N VAL A 17 1.28 14.53 12.16
CA VAL A 17 2.35 13.52 12.13
C VAL A 17 3.68 14.22 11.90
N PRO A 18 4.64 14.14 12.84
CA PRO A 18 5.97 14.70 12.65
C PRO A 18 6.69 14.04 11.48
N VAL A 19 7.31 14.85 10.62
CA VAL A 19 8.01 14.36 9.41
C VAL A 19 9.14 13.40 9.77
N GLU A 20 9.87 13.67 10.84
CA GLU A 20 10.97 12.80 11.31
C GLU A 20 10.45 11.42 11.73
N TRP A 21 9.34 11.38 12.48
CA TRP A 21 8.71 10.13 12.87
C TRP A 21 8.20 9.34 11.64
N ALA A 22 7.53 10.02 10.70
CA ALA A 22 7.07 9.39 9.47
C ALA A 22 8.23 8.82 8.65
N THR A 23 9.32 9.60 8.48
CA THR A 23 10.52 9.16 7.76
C THR A 23 11.16 7.93 8.42
N LYS A 24 11.27 7.93 9.75
CA LYS A 24 11.79 6.78 10.50
C LYS A 24 10.93 5.53 10.27
N ARG A 25 9.59 5.67 10.36
CA ARG A 25 8.65 4.57 10.11
C ARG A 25 8.78 3.99 8.70
N TYR A 26 8.90 4.83 7.65
CA TYR A 26 9.12 4.34 6.30
C TYR A 26 10.45 3.61 6.15
N ASN A 27 11.51 4.09 6.78
CA ASN A 27 12.80 3.39 6.76
C ASN A 27 12.72 2.03 7.45
N GLU A 28 12.06 1.90 8.60
CA GLU A 28 11.81 0.63 9.27
C GLU A 28 11.00 -0.33 8.39
N PHE A 29 9.98 0.18 7.69
CA PHE A 29 9.19 -0.58 6.74
C PHE A 29 10.07 -1.07 5.55
N PHE A 30 10.87 -0.21 4.96
CA PHE A 30 11.75 -0.58 3.85
C PHE A 30 12.78 -1.63 4.25
N ASP A 31 13.34 -1.52 5.44
CA ASP A 31 14.28 -2.51 5.96
C ASP A 31 13.60 -3.88 6.14
N GLN A 32 12.34 -3.92 6.65
CA GLN A 32 11.57 -5.17 6.73
C GLN A 32 11.25 -5.74 5.35
N VAL A 33 10.83 -4.91 4.38
CA VAL A 33 10.58 -5.36 3.00
C VAL A 33 11.86 -5.93 2.37
N HIS A 34 13.00 -5.27 2.52
CA HIS A 34 14.27 -5.79 2.01
C HIS A 34 14.62 -7.14 2.64
N GLN A 35 14.44 -7.28 3.96
CA GLN A 35 14.68 -8.54 4.65
C GLN A 35 13.77 -9.66 4.13
N GLN A 36 12.46 -9.40 3.98
CA GLN A 36 11.52 -10.41 3.47
C GLN A 36 11.83 -10.78 2.02
N SER A 37 12.20 -9.81 1.19
CA SER A 37 12.50 -10.02 -0.22
C SER A 37 13.75 -10.87 -0.45
N GLU A 38 14.68 -10.99 0.51
CA GLU A 38 15.89 -11.79 0.37
C GLU A 38 15.58 -13.28 0.10
N SER A 39 14.51 -13.81 0.70
CA SER A 39 14.07 -15.20 0.52
C SER A 39 13.14 -15.39 -0.70
N CYS A 40 12.78 -14.30 -1.40
CA CYS A 40 11.89 -14.32 -2.54
C CYS A 40 12.65 -14.24 -3.86
N ASP A 41 12.01 -14.70 -4.93
CA ASP A 41 12.52 -14.59 -6.29
C ASP A 41 12.20 -13.22 -6.90
N MET A 42 11.09 -12.64 -6.49
CA MET A 42 10.55 -11.36 -6.98
C MET A 42 9.77 -10.62 -5.89
N HIS A 43 9.73 -9.30 -6.00
CA HIS A 43 8.82 -8.44 -5.25
C HIS A 43 7.85 -7.71 -6.21
N ILE A 44 6.56 -7.70 -5.89
CA ILE A 44 5.54 -6.95 -6.62
C ILE A 44 4.94 -5.91 -5.68
N ILE A 45 4.93 -4.64 -6.12
CA ILE A 45 4.31 -3.52 -5.42
C ILE A 45 3.05 -3.13 -6.17
N GLY A 46 1.90 -3.37 -5.56
CA GLY A 46 0.58 -3.42 -6.17
C GLY A 46 -0.22 -2.12 -6.16
N GLY A 47 0.38 -1.02 -6.57
CA GLY A 47 -0.30 0.29 -6.64
C GLY A 47 -0.34 1.07 -5.34
N ASP A 48 -0.78 2.31 -5.41
CA ASP A 48 -0.83 3.28 -4.32
C ASP A 48 0.51 3.35 -3.55
N LEU A 49 1.60 3.42 -4.32
CA LEU A 49 2.95 3.61 -3.80
C LEU A 49 3.06 4.96 -3.07
N PHE A 50 2.46 6.01 -3.65
CA PHE A 50 2.35 7.34 -3.05
C PHE A 50 0.89 7.68 -2.74
N ASP A 51 0.68 8.51 -1.71
CA ASP A 51 -0.66 8.97 -1.33
C ASP A 51 -1.26 10.00 -2.33
N ARG A 52 -0.41 10.63 -3.12
CA ARG A 52 -0.70 11.64 -4.15
C ARG A 52 0.53 11.85 -5.02
N ILE A 53 0.52 12.83 -5.91
CA ILE A 53 1.75 13.29 -6.57
C ILE A 53 2.78 13.62 -5.50
N PRO A 54 3.95 12.93 -5.49
CA PRO A 54 4.92 13.03 -4.40
C PRO A 54 5.65 14.36 -4.38
N THR A 55 6.07 14.79 -3.20
CA THR A 55 7.07 15.84 -3.02
C THR A 55 8.47 15.31 -3.37
N MET A 56 9.45 16.21 -3.45
CA MET A 56 10.84 15.82 -3.71
C MET A 56 11.42 14.96 -2.59
N GLU A 57 11.01 15.21 -1.35
CA GLU A 57 11.41 14.42 -0.17
C GLU A 57 10.81 13.01 -0.22
N GLU A 58 9.55 12.89 -0.60
CA GLU A 58 8.86 11.61 -0.78
C GLU A 58 9.47 10.80 -1.94
N LEU A 59 9.83 11.46 -3.05
CA LEU A 59 10.59 10.83 -4.14
C LEU A 59 11.97 10.36 -3.68
N SER A 60 12.68 11.19 -2.91
CA SER A 60 13.99 10.82 -2.36
C SER A 60 13.91 9.61 -1.45
N LEU A 61 12.84 9.50 -0.67
CA LEU A 61 12.56 8.36 0.20
C LEU A 61 12.34 7.09 -0.63
N TYR A 62 11.51 7.15 -1.69
CA TYR A 62 11.33 6.05 -2.63
C TYR A 62 12.66 5.65 -3.32
N PHE A 63 13.43 6.62 -3.80
CA PHE A 63 14.72 6.34 -4.42
C PHE A 63 15.74 5.71 -3.45
N SER A 64 15.66 6.05 -2.16
CA SER A 64 16.49 5.40 -1.14
C SER A 64 16.14 3.92 -0.98
N PHE A 65 14.84 3.57 -1.06
CA PHE A 65 14.38 2.20 -1.07
C PHE A 65 14.90 1.43 -2.29
N ILE A 66 14.64 1.93 -3.50
CA ILE A 66 14.98 1.18 -4.72
C ILE A 66 16.49 0.99 -4.94
N ARG A 67 17.34 1.89 -4.42
CA ARG A 67 18.81 1.70 -4.45
C ARG A 67 19.26 0.44 -3.72
N LYS A 68 18.53 -0.01 -2.71
CA LYS A 68 18.86 -1.19 -1.89
C LYS A 68 18.22 -2.48 -2.40
N VAL A 69 17.35 -2.40 -3.40
CA VAL A 69 16.67 -3.57 -3.99
C VAL A 69 17.71 -4.54 -4.58
N LYS A 70 17.60 -5.82 -4.22
CA LYS A 70 18.50 -6.90 -4.65
C LYS A 70 17.78 -7.97 -5.48
N LYS A 71 16.46 -7.89 -5.62
CA LYS A 71 15.64 -8.86 -6.35
C LYS A 71 14.82 -8.14 -7.43
N PRO A 72 14.45 -8.82 -8.52
CA PRO A 72 13.51 -8.27 -9.48
C PRO A 72 12.29 -7.68 -8.76
N THR A 73 12.00 -6.41 -9.01
CA THR A 73 10.90 -5.70 -8.37
C THR A 73 10.03 -5.06 -9.43
N LEU A 74 8.76 -5.45 -9.46
CA LEU A 74 7.75 -4.90 -10.34
C LEU A 74 6.90 -3.91 -9.54
N VAL A 75 6.67 -2.71 -10.10
CA VAL A 75 5.85 -1.68 -9.48
C VAL A 75 4.81 -1.25 -10.51
N TYR A 76 3.54 -1.35 -10.19
CA TYR A 76 2.47 -0.80 -11.05
C TYR A 76 1.63 0.22 -10.28
N ASP A 77 0.87 1.03 -11.02
CA ASP A 77 0.13 2.15 -10.47
C ASP A 77 -1.20 1.74 -9.80
N GLY A 78 -1.61 2.56 -8.83
CA GLY A 78 -2.92 2.56 -8.21
C GLY A 78 -3.70 3.83 -8.53
N ASN A 79 -4.84 4.01 -7.87
CA ASN A 79 -5.71 5.18 -8.10
C ASN A 79 -5.12 6.48 -7.55
N HIS A 80 -4.27 6.45 -6.54
CA HIS A 80 -3.58 7.62 -5.99
C HIS A 80 -2.49 8.18 -6.91
N GLU A 81 -1.95 7.37 -7.81
CA GLU A 81 -1.05 7.83 -8.86
C GLU A 81 -1.78 8.46 -10.05
N ALA A 82 -3.10 8.30 -10.15
CA ALA A 82 -3.87 8.83 -11.27
C ALA A 82 -3.93 10.36 -11.24
N THR A 83 -3.41 10.99 -12.29
CA THR A 83 -3.52 12.44 -12.52
C THR A 83 -4.78 12.79 -13.31
N ARG A 84 -5.26 11.84 -14.10
CA ARG A 84 -6.52 11.86 -14.87
C ARG A 84 -6.97 10.42 -15.10
N LYS A 85 -8.22 10.24 -15.51
CA LYS A 85 -8.71 8.92 -15.94
C LYS A 85 -7.76 8.32 -16.98
N ASN A 86 -7.30 7.10 -16.76
CA ASN A 86 -6.36 6.35 -17.61
C ASN A 86 -4.98 7.02 -17.79
N ARG A 87 -4.54 7.83 -16.84
CA ARG A 87 -3.22 8.49 -16.89
C ARG A 87 -2.67 8.67 -15.49
N THR A 88 -1.47 8.13 -15.26
CA THR A 88 -0.76 8.24 -14.00
C THR A 88 0.58 8.96 -14.21
N PHE A 89 1.23 9.37 -13.12
CA PHE A 89 2.57 9.96 -13.21
C PHE A 89 3.69 8.88 -13.27
N PHE A 90 3.35 7.61 -13.22
CA PHE A 90 4.32 6.50 -13.24
C PHE A 90 5.17 6.46 -14.50
N SER A 91 4.64 6.92 -15.63
CA SER A 91 5.44 7.10 -16.85
C SER A 91 6.69 7.97 -16.63
N GLN A 92 6.64 8.92 -15.68
CA GLN A 92 7.76 9.78 -15.32
C GLN A 92 8.76 9.08 -14.40
N LEU A 93 8.32 8.10 -13.61
CA LEU A 93 9.18 7.34 -12.69
C LEU A 93 9.92 6.19 -13.38
N LYS A 94 9.38 5.67 -14.48
CA LYS A 94 9.85 4.46 -15.15
C LYS A 94 11.35 4.50 -15.47
N GLN A 95 11.77 5.54 -16.19
CA GLN A 95 13.18 5.68 -16.57
C GLN A 95 14.07 5.97 -15.36
N ALA A 96 13.67 6.89 -14.48
CA ALA A 96 14.44 7.25 -13.30
C ALA A 96 14.65 6.04 -12.37
N SER A 97 13.63 5.23 -12.16
CA SER A 97 13.72 4.02 -11.33
C SER A 97 14.71 3.01 -11.92
N ARG A 98 14.63 2.79 -13.24
CA ARG A 98 15.52 1.86 -13.95
C ARG A 98 16.98 2.33 -13.95
N ASP A 99 17.21 3.64 -14.09
CA ASP A 99 18.56 4.23 -14.07
C ASP A 99 19.19 4.11 -12.67
N ILE A 100 18.37 4.20 -11.62
CA ILE A 100 18.82 4.03 -10.24
C ILE A 100 19.09 2.56 -9.92
N ASN A 101 18.20 1.66 -10.34
CA ASN A 101 18.35 0.23 -10.14
C ASN A 101 17.66 -0.55 -11.28
N PRO A 102 18.43 -1.25 -12.14
CA PRO A 102 17.86 -1.97 -13.28
C PRO A 102 16.99 -3.18 -12.89
N LEU A 103 17.00 -3.60 -11.62
CA LEU A 103 16.11 -4.63 -11.10
C LEU A 103 14.69 -4.11 -10.85
N VAL A 104 14.47 -2.80 -10.87
CA VAL A 104 13.17 -2.17 -10.63
C VAL A 104 12.50 -1.84 -11.96
N ASN A 105 11.37 -2.50 -12.23
CA ASN A 105 10.56 -2.28 -13.40
C ASN A 105 9.23 -1.60 -13.02
N VAL A 106 9.04 -0.35 -13.42
CA VAL A 106 7.79 0.40 -13.23
C VAL A 106 6.91 0.17 -14.45
N VAL A 107 5.68 -0.32 -14.23
CA VAL A 107 4.72 -0.71 -15.26
C VAL A 107 3.48 0.19 -15.17
N ASP A 108 3.16 0.84 -16.27
CA ASP A 108 2.03 1.77 -16.44
C ASP A 108 1.07 1.36 -17.57
N ILE A 109 1.27 0.18 -18.13
CA ILE A 109 0.45 -0.47 -19.14
C ILE A 109 0.29 -1.95 -18.83
N SER A 110 -0.76 -2.59 -19.33
CA SER A 110 -0.98 -4.02 -19.18
C SER A 110 0.24 -4.84 -19.63
N TYR A 111 0.60 -5.81 -18.80
CA TYR A 111 1.83 -6.59 -18.94
C TYR A 111 1.55 -8.07 -18.65
N VAL A 112 2.24 -8.96 -19.37
CA VAL A 112 2.22 -10.40 -19.11
C VAL A 112 3.64 -10.87 -18.85
N ASP A 113 3.84 -11.56 -17.72
CA ASP A 113 5.08 -12.25 -17.42
C ASP A 113 4.98 -13.69 -17.94
N GLU A 114 5.61 -13.93 -19.09
CA GLU A 114 5.58 -15.24 -19.76
C GLU A 114 6.39 -16.30 -19.02
N ASP A 115 7.41 -15.90 -18.25
CA ASP A 115 8.29 -16.83 -17.55
C ASP A 115 7.62 -17.42 -16.31
N LEU A 116 6.90 -16.59 -15.55
CA LEU A 116 6.19 -17.00 -14.35
C LEU A 116 4.70 -17.28 -14.60
N GLY A 117 4.15 -16.83 -15.72
CA GLY A 117 2.77 -17.08 -16.13
C GLY A 117 1.75 -16.29 -15.30
N PHE A 118 1.85 -14.96 -15.27
CA PHE A 118 0.84 -14.08 -14.66
C PHE A 118 0.63 -12.79 -15.45
N GLY A 119 -0.57 -12.21 -15.30
CA GLY A 119 -0.89 -10.89 -15.86
C GLY A 119 -0.76 -9.78 -14.83
N VAL A 120 -0.47 -8.56 -15.31
CA VAL A 120 -0.55 -7.32 -14.53
C VAL A 120 -1.44 -6.32 -15.27
N LEU A 121 -2.52 -5.91 -14.61
CA LEU A 121 -3.45 -4.89 -15.07
C LEU A 121 -3.29 -3.65 -14.17
N PRO A 122 -2.49 -2.65 -14.57
CA PRO A 122 -2.33 -1.40 -13.82
C PRO A 122 -3.64 -0.61 -13.78
N TYR A 123 -3.78 0.26 -12.79
CA TYR A 123 -4.97 1.11 -12.64
C TYR A 123 -5.23 1.98 -13.87
N ALA A 124 -4.18 2.48 -14.55
CA ALA A 124 -4.31 3.25 -15.77
C ALA A 124 -5.09 2.53 -16.88
N ASP A 125 -5.03 1.21 -16.92
CA ASP A 125 -5.74 0.37 -17.90
C ASP A 125 -7.04 -0.24 -17.36
N LEU A 126 -7.27 -0.24 -16.06
CA LEU A 126 -8.40 -0.89 -15.39
C LEU A 126 -9.77 -0.52 -15.98
N HIS A 127 -9.94 0.76 -16.32
CA HIS A 127 -11.23 1.30 -16.79
C HIS A 127 -11.47 1.12 -18.30
N ARG A 128 -10.51 0.57 -19.04
CA ARG A 128 -10.72 0.24 -20.46
C ARG A 128 -11.63 -0.97 -20.58
N LYS A 129 -12.59 -0.91 -21.51
CA LYS A 129 -13.64 -1.92 -21.65
C LYS A 129 -13.09 -3.33 -21.93
N ASP A 130 -12.03 -3.41 -22.70
CA ASP A 130 -11.37 -4.62 -23.20
C ASP A 130 -10.04 -4.94 -22.48
N SER A 131 -9.78 -4.28 -21.36
CA SER A 131 -8.47 -4.34 -20.70
C SER A 131 -8.07 -5.72 -20.20
N ILE A 132 -9.01 -6.61 -19.94
CA ILE A 132 -8.73 -7.98 -19.47
C ILE A 132 -8.77 -9.03 -20.58
N GLU A 133 -9.22 -8.68 -21.79
CA GLU A 133 -9.40 -9.64 -22.89
C GLU A 133 -8.07 -10.22 -23.44
N HIS A 134 -6.94 -9.58 -23.11
CA HIS A 134 -5.63 -10.04 -23.57
C HIS A 134 -4.96 -10.98 -22.57
N PHE A 135 -5.52 -11.17 -21.37
CA PHE A 135 -4.96 -12.07 -20.39
C PHE A 135 -5.52 -13.48 -20.50
N ASP A 136 -4.67 -14.47 -20.32
CA ASP A 136 -5.13 -15.86 -20.18
C ASP A 136 -5.79 -16.02 -18.80
N THR A 137 -7.11 -16.28 -18.80
CA THR A 137 -7.88 -16.48 -17.58
C THR A 137 -7.52 -17.76 -16.80
N LYS A 138 -6.58 -18.58 -17.29
CA LYS A 138 -6.01 -19.70 -16.54
C LYS A 138 -4.85 -19.28 -15.66
N GLN A 139 -4.33 -18.08 -15.85
CA GLN A 139 -3.23 -17.50 -15.09
C GLN A 139 -3.76 -16.51 -14.05
N PRO A 140 -3.05 -16.28 -12.93
CA PRO A 140 -3.42 -15.24 -11.98
C PRO A 140 -3.23 -13.85 -12.56
N LEU A 141 -3.96 -12.90 -11.97
CA LEU A 141 -3.88 -11.49 -12.35
C LEU A 141 -3.46 -10.67 -11.14
N PHE A 142 -2.52 -9.74 -11.33
CA PHE A 142 -2.20 -8.68 -10.37
C PHE A 142 -2.83 -7.37 -10.86
N THR A 143 -3.48 -6.64 -9.96
CA THR A 143 -4.16 -5.39 -10.31
C THR A 143 -4.27 -4.46 -9.11
N HIS A 144 -4.81 -3.27 -9.33
CA HIS A 144 -5.23 -2.37 -8.27
C HIS A 144 -6.70 -2.02 -8.50
N VAL A 145 -7.59 -2.57 -7.69
CA VAL A 145 -9.03 -2.45 -7.87
C VAL A 145 -9.77 -2.39 -6.55
N ARG A 146 -10.70 -1.43 -6.46
CA ARG A 146 -11.57 -1.30 -5.29
C ARG A 146 -12.59 -2.42 -5.24
N GLY A 147 -12.56 -3.16 -4.13
CA GLY A 147 -13.59 -4.15 -3.80
C GLY A 147 -14.84 -3.52 -3.19
N GLU A 148 -15.72 -4.36 -2.67
CA GLU A 148 -16.96 -3.95 -2.04
C GLU A 148 -16.87 -4.08 -0.50
N ILE A 149 -17.26 -3.01 0.22
CA ILE A 149 -17.44 -3.04 1.69
C ILE A 149 -18.81 -2.41 2.00
N PRO A 150 -19.89 -3.20 2.00
CA PRO A 150 -21.23 -2.68 2.24
C PRO A 150 -21.37 -2.09 3.66
N PRO A 151 -22.11 -0.99 3.83
CA PRO A 151 -22.74 -0.15 2.79
C PRO A 151 -21.83 0.99 2.30
N HIS A 152 -20.56 1.03 2.74
CA HIS A 152 -19.71 2.23 2.68
C HIS A 152 -18.87 2.34 1.41
N VAL A 153 -18.38 1.21 0.89
CA VAL A 153 -17.50 1.17 -0.28
C VAL A 153 -18.16 0.40 -1.41
N LYS A 154 -18.23 1.03 -2.59
CA LYS A 154 -18.72 0.39 -3.81
C LYS A 154 -17.54 0.15 -4.77
N PRO A 155 -17.56 -0.95 -5.51
CA PRO A 155 -16.58 -1.20 -6.56
C PRO A 155 -16.61 -0.09 -7.60
N GLU A 156 -15.46 0.23 -8.16
CA GLU A 156 -15.34 1.21 -9.24
C GLU A 156 -15.54 0.59 -10.63
N VAL A 157 -15.38 -0.71 -10.72
CA VAL A 157 -15.69 -1.54 -11.89
C VAL A 157 -16.51 -2.75 -11.47
N ASP A 158 -17.19 -3.37 -12.41
CA ASP A 158 -17.87 -4.64 -12.16
C ASP A 158 -16.84 -5.74 -11.82
N LEU A 159 -16.91 -6.27 -10.62
CA LEU A 159 -15.99 -7.31 -10.14
C LEU A 159 -16.24 -8.67 -10.80
N ASP A 160 -17.40 -8.90 -11.40
CA ASP A 160 -17.69 -10.15 -12.11
C ASP A 160 -16.76 -10.36 -13.32
N ARG A 161 -16.18 -9.29 -13.85
CA ARG A 161 -15.16 -9.36 -14.91
C ARG A 161 -13.90 -10.15 -14.53
N PHE A 162 -13.65 -10.32 -13.24
CA PHE A 162 -12.49 -11.08 -12.73
C PHE A 162 -12.84 -12.54 -12.38
N ALA A 163 -14.08 -12.95 -12.51
CA ALA A 163 -14.56 -14.25 -12.02
C ALA A 163 -13.89 -15.47 -12.68
N ASP A 164 -13.44 -15.33 -13.93
CA ASP A 164 -12.81 -16.42 -14.68
C ASP A 164 -11.33 -16.65 -14.32
N PHE A 165 -10.69 -15.72 -13.60
CA PHE A 165 -9.30 -15.90 -13.15
C PHE A 165 -9.24 -16.82 -11.93
N PRO A 166 -8.19 -17.67 -11.79
CA PRO A 166 -8.06 -18.56 -10.64
C PRO A 166 -7.89 -17.78 -9.33
N VAL A 167 -7.16 -16.69 -9.38
CA VAL A 167 -6.96 -15.73 -8.28
C VAL A 167 -6.56 -14.37 -8.84
N VAL A 168 -7.00 -13.31 -8.19
CA VAL A 168 -6.61 -11.93 -8.48
C VAL A 168 -5.98 -11.34 -7.23
N PHE A 169 -4.70 -10.95 -7.30
CA PHE A 169 -4.01 -10.25 -6.23
C PHE A 169 -4.15 -8.75 -6.46
N ALA A 170 -4.77 -8.05 -5.51
CA ALA A 170 -5.17 -6.66 -5.70
C ALA A 170 -4.72 -5.74 -4.56
N GLY A 171 -4.40 -4.46 -4.88
CA GLY A 171 -4.37 -3.34 -3.96
C GLY A 171 -5.70 -2.58 -3.92
N ASP A 172 -5.81 -1.51 -3.14
CA ASP A 172 -6.88 -0.55 -2.83
C ASP A 172 -7.54 -0.77 -1.45
N LEU A 173 -7.81 -2.00 -1.03
CA LEU A 173 -8.41 -2.24 0.28
C LEU A 173 -7.34 -2.50 1.34
N HIS A 174 -7.25 -1.59 2.32
CA HIS A 174 -6.16 -1.54 3.29
C HIS A 174 -6.18 -2.63 4.36
N ALA A 175 -7.19 -3.48 4.42
CA ALA A 175 -7.27 -4.61 5.34
C ALA A 175 -7.38 -5.94 4.59
N HIS A 176 -6.51 -6.90 4.93
CA HIS A 176 -6.53 -8.24 4.34
C HIS A 176 -7.89 -8.94 4.53
N SER A 177 -8.57 -8.68 5.64
CA SER A 177 -9.92 -9.21 5.91
C SER A 177 -10.99 -8.82 4.88
N ASN A 178 -10.70 -7.86 4.01
CA ASN A 178 -11.56 -7.47 2.89
C ASN A 178 -11.39 -8.36 1.64
N THR A 179 -10.54 -9.38 1.69
CA THR A 179 -10.43 -10.41 0.65
C THR A 179 -11.80 -10.99 0.36
N GLN A 180 -12.18 -11.00 -0.91
CA GLN A 180 -13.53 -11.34 -1.34
C GLN A 180 -13.54 -12.04 -2.69
N ARG A 181 -14.49 -12.98 -2.91
CA ARG A 181 -14.54 -13.78 -4.14
C ARG A 181 -13.17 -14.46 -4.39
N ASN A 182 -12.62 -14.33 -5.58
CA ASN A 182 -11.26 -14.73 -5.95
C ASN A 182 -10.25 -13.57 -5.90
N ILE A 183 -10.61 -12.41 -5.30
CA ILE A 183 -9.76 -11.22 -5.18
C ILE A 183 -9.15 -11.17 -3.79
N VAL A 184 -7.82 -11.19 -3.72
CA VAL A 184 -7.03 -11.25 -2.49
C VAL A 184 -6.28 -9.94 -2.30
N TYR A 185 -6.49 -9.29 -1.16
CA TYR A 185 -5.82 -8.05 -0.79
C TYR A 185 -4.74 -8.30 0.27
N PRO A 186 -3.51 -7.81 0.10
CA PRO A 186 -2.50 -7.87 1.17
C PRO A 186 -2.88 -6.93 2.31
N GLY A 187 -3.65 -5.89 2.02
CA GLY A 187 -3.85 -4.72 2.85
C GLY A 187 -2.67 -3.74 2.77
N SER A 188 -2.81 -2.60 3.42
CA SER A 188 -1.70 -1.65 3.56
C SER A 188 -0.65 -2.20 4.55
N PRO A 189 0.65 -2.07 4.28
CA PRO A 189 1.71 -2.52 5.20
C PRO A 189 1.82 -1.65 6.45
N MET A 190 1.18 -0.49 6.46
CA MET A 190 1.17 0.48 7.56
C MET A 190 -0.18 1.15 7.68
N THR A 191 -0.50 1.69 8.86
CA THR A 191 -1.67 2.55 9.03
C THR A 191 -1.53 3.83 8.20
N THR A 192 -2.49 4.10 7.32
CA THR A 192 -2.56 5.30 6.47
C THR A 192 -3.34 6.44 7.12
N SER A 193 -4.09 6.12 8.18
CA SER A 193 -4.89 7.05 9.00
C SER A 193 -4.80 6.68 10.47
N PHE A 194 -5.30 7.55 11.35
CA PHE A 194 -5.36 7.30 12.78
C PHE A 194 -6.49 6.34 13.15
N HIS A 195 -6.16 5.26 13.85
CA HIS A 195 -7.08 4.24 14.33
C HIS A 195 -7.26 4.31 15.84
N ARG A 196 -8.44 3.91 16.35
CA ARG A 196 -8.70 3.86 17.79
C ARG A 196 -7.99 2.71 18.50
N GLN A 197 -7.65 1.67 17.75
CA GLN A 197 -6.93 0.48 18.21
C GLN A 197 -5.87 0.11 17.19
N GLU A 198 -4.89 -0.69 17.60
CA GLU A 198 -3.95 -1.30 16.68
C GLU A 198 -4.70 -2.19 15.66
N VAL A 199 -4.22 -2.15 14.43
CA VAL A 199 -4.77 -2.92 13.32
C VAL A 199 -3.69 -3.80 12.71
N GLU A 200 -4.11 -4.92 12.14
CA GLU A 200 -3.19 -5.80 11.43
C GLU A 200 -2.85 -5.20 10.07
N THR A 201 -1.56 -5.10 9.79
CA THR A 201 -0.99 -4.62 8.53
C THR A 201 0.02 -5.65 8.04
N GLY A 202 0.10 -5.90 6.73
CA GLY A 202 0.94 -7.01 6.28
C GLY A 202 1.17 -7.11 4.78
N TYR A 203 1.52 -8.32 4.36
CA TYR A 203 1.88 -8.66 2.99
C TYR A 203 1.51 -10.10 2.66
N LEU A 204 1.56 -10.46 1.38
CA LEU A 204 1.41 -11.84 0.94
C LEU A 204 2.75 -12.42 0.49
N LEU A 205 2.97 -13.69 0.84
CA LEU A 205 3.96 -14.56 0.20
C LEU A 205 3.23 -15.52 -0.72
N ILE A 206 3.52 -15.45 -2.01
CA ILE A 206 2.84 -16.19 -3.06
C ILE A 206 3.79 -17.25 -3.63
N ASN A 207 3.33 -18.48 -3.75
CA ASN A 207 4.06 -19.54 -4.42
C ASN A 207 3.76 -19.52 -5.94
N PRO A 208 4.72 -19.18 -6.81
CA PRO A 208 4.47 -19.09 -8.26
C PRO A 208 4.25 -20.45 -8.95
N LYS A 209 4.36 -21.57 -8.25
CA LYS A 209 4.15 -22.91 -8.84
C LYS A 209 2.68 -23.32 -8.87
N ASP A 210 1.92 -22.89 -7.86
CA ASP A 210 0.51 -23.26 -7.68
C ASP A 210 -0.40 -22.08 -7.30
N TRP A 211 0.20 -20.90 -7.16
CA TRP A 211 -0.46 -19.63 -6.81
C TRP A 211 -1.15 -19.65 -5.44
N SER A 212 -0.77 -20.59 -4.58
CA SER A 212 -1.12 -20.54 -3.17
C SER A 212 -0.43 -19.35 -2.50
N TRP A 213 -1.03 -18.85 -1.45
CA TRP A 213 -0.53 -17.67 -0.76
C TRP A 213 -0.76 -17.77 0.75
N ASP A 214 0.14 -17.11 1.50
CA ASP A 214 0.05 -16.91 2.93
C ASP A 214 0.14 -15.42 3.23
N TRP A 215 -0.68 -14.96 4.19
CA TRP A 215 -0.60 -13.59 4.68
C TRP A 215 0.27 -13.52 5.93
N TRP A 216 1.13 -12.51 5.99
CA TRP A 216 2.06 -12.29 7.09
C TRP A 216 1.99 -10.85 7.58
N PRO A 217 1.99 -10.61 8.91
CA PRO A 217 1.97 -9.26 9.46
C PRO A 217 3.34 -8.57 9.38
N PHE A 218 3.31 -7.25 9.20
CA PHE A 218 4.42 -6.37 9.53
C PHE A 218 4.30 -5.92 10.98
N THR A 219 5.44 -5.78 11.67
CA THR A 219 5.51 -5.16 12.99
C THR A 219 6.10 -3.77 12.84
N LEU A 220 5.24 -2.76 12.74
CA LEU A 220 5.60 -1.37 12.45
C LEU A 220 4.87 -0.39 13.37
N PRO A 221 5.45 0.79 13.63
CA PRO A 221 4.76 1.85 14.36
C PRO A 221 3.45 2.25 13.69
N GLN A 222 2.40 2.44 14.47
CA GLN A 222 1.06 2.78 13.98
C GLN A 222 0.63 4.19 14.35
N LEU A 223 -0.33 4.72 13.60
CA LEU A 223 -1.02 5.98 13.89
C LEU A 223 -2.24 5.68 14.75
N LEU A 224 -2.19 6.13 16.01
CA LEU A 224 -3.26 5.87 16.97
C LEU A 224 -3.96 7.16 17.41
N ARG A 225 -5.27 7.06 17.66
CA ARG A 225 -6.10 8.12 18.23
C ARG A 225 -6.75 7.59 19.50
N LYS A 226 -6.57 8.27 20.60
CA LYS A 226 -7.15 7.90 21.89
C LYS A 226 -8.01 9.06 22.42
N THR A 227 -9.18 8.73 22.94
CA THR A 227 -10.02 9.69 23.64
C THR A 227 -9.76 9.52 25.13
N VAL A 228 -9.48 10.62 25.82
CA VAL A 228 -9.24 10.67 27.27
C VAL A 228 -10.11 11.74 27.90
N THR A 229 -10.48 11.55 29.15
CA THR A 229 -11.23 12.55 29.96
C THR A 229 -10.31 13.33 30.89
N ASN A 230 -9.11 12.80 31.19
CA ASN A 230 -8.14 13.45 32.02
C ASN A 230 -6.82 13.64 31.26
N PRO A 231 -6.22 14.85 31.22
CA PRO A 231 -4.92 15.07 30.60
C PRO A 231 -3.80 14.17 31.15
N ALA A 232 -3.88 13.75 32.41
CA ALA A 232 -2.92 12.82 33.01
C ALA A 232 -2.91 11.43 32.37
N ASP A 233 -3.96 11.07 31.60
CA ASP A 233 -4.04 9.80 30.87
C ASP A 233 -3.36 9.86 29.49
N MET A 234 -2.86 11.05 29.09
CA MET A 234 -2.05 11.22 27.88
C MET A 234 -0.63 10.70 28.12
N ILE A 235 -0.41 9.44 27.78
CA ILE A 235 0.89 8.78 27.98
C ILE A 235 1.67 8.83 26.68
N PRO A 236 2.85 9.50 26.63
CA PRO A 236 3.72 9.48 25.45
C PRO A 236 4.12 8.06 25.11
N THR A 237 4.09 7.72 23.83
CA THR A 237 4.58 6.44 23.33
C THR A 237 5.82 6.68 22.48
N ASN A 238 6.90 5.91 22.73
CA ASN A 238 8.14 6.02 21.95
C ASN A 238 8.11 5.21 20.64
N TYR A 239 7.04 4.45 20.40
CA TYR A 239 6.90 3.56 19.24
C TYR A 239 5.77 3.98 18.31
N HIS A 240 4.51 3.89 18.77
CA HIS A 240 3.37 4.39 17.99
C HIS A 240 3.28 5.91 18.06
N HIS A 241 2.78 6.54 17.01
CA HIS A 241 2.41 7.96 17.07
C HIS A 241 0.93 8.07 17.46
N THR A 242 0.68 8.61 18.65
CA THR A 242 -0.65 8.72 19.23
C THR A 242 -1.08 10.18 19.34
N ILE A 243 -2.25 10.50 18.78
CA ILE A 243 -2.94 11.76 19.07
C ILE A 243 -4.02 11.53 20.12
N TYR A 244 -4.20 12.53 21.00
CA TYR A 244 -5.21 12.48 22.06
C TYR A 244 -6.31 13.47 21.79
N GLU A 245 -7.55 13.02 21.97
CA GLU A 245 -8.75 13.83 21.97
C GLU A 245 -9.27 13.90 23.40
N ILE A 246 -9.37 15.10 23.97
CA ILE A 246 -9.86 15.28 25.34
C ILE A 246 -11.36 15.55 25.26
N GLU A 247 -12.15 14.72 25.94
CA GLU A 247 -13.57 14.94 26.15
C GLU A 247 -13.79 15.45 27.59
N GLY A 248 -14.43 16.63 27.74
CA GLY A 248 -14.71 17.24 29.03
C GLY A 248 -15.56 18.49 28.91
N ASP A 249 -15.91 19.09 30.04
CA ASP A 249 -16.61 20.37 30.06
C ASP A 249 -15.70 21.48 29.53
N ILE A 250 -16.25 22.44 28.78
CA ILE A 250 -15.50 23.56 28.17
C ILE A 250 -14.69 24.34 29.23
N GLN A 251 -15.17 24.45 30.46
CA GLN A 251 -14.44 25.12 31.53
C GLN A 251 -13.19 24.33 32.00
N GLU A 252 -13.27 23.01 32.00
CA GLU A 252 -12.14 22.13 32.33
C GLU A 252 -11.11 22.10 31.20
N LEU A 253 -11.59 22.07 29.93
CA LEU A 253 -10.73 22.06 28.75
C LEU A 253 -9.94 23.38 28.57
N ALA A 254 -10.50 24.53 29.01
CA ALA A 254 -9.81 25.80 28.93
C ALA A 254 -8.56 25.91 29.81
N SER A 255 -8.39 24.99 30.77
CA SER A 255 -7.22 24.91 31.65
C SER A 255 -6.09 24.01 31.11
N VAL A 256 -6.32 23.30 30.01
CA VAL A 256 -5.35 22.40 29.39
C VAL A 256 -4.43 23.21 28.47
N GLU A 257 -3.18 23.36 28.83
CA GLU A 257 -2.17 23.93 27.94
C GLU A 257 -1.93 22.99 26.75
N ASN A 258 -1.80 23.60 25.56
CA ASN A 258 -1.48 22.87 24.33
C ASN A 258 -0.01 22.39 24.45
N THR A 259 0.22 21.21 24.98
CA THR A 259 1.55 20.60 25.05
C THR A 259 1.80 19.83 23.75
N GLU A 260 2.83 20.20 23.00
CA GLU A 260 3.43 19.33 21.99
C GLU A 260 4.02 18.12 22.71
N LEU A 261 3.36 16.96 22.58
CA LEU A 261 3.83 15.68 23.09
C LEU A 261 4.72 14.99 22.05
#